data_f05df01fb95e1185c8d57e1369551d1d
#
_entry.id   f05df01fb95e1185c8d57e1369551d1d
#
_cell.length_a   1.000
_cell.length_b   1.000
_cell.length_c   1.000
_cell.angle_alpha   90.00
_cell.angle_beta   90.00
_cell.angle_gamma   90.00
#
_symmetry.space_group_name_H-M   'P 1'
#
loop_
_entity.id
_entity.type
_entity.pdbx_description
1 polymer ?
#
loop_
_entity_poly.entity_id
_entity_poly.type
_entity_poly.pdbx_seq_one_letter_code
_entity_poly.pdbx_strand_id
1 'polypeptide(L)'
;MLKVILTKKYFLAFAFFSIFFQPLLHAQQSISGVVFVDKNNNGIKDANESGIAGVSVSDQANVVKTNADGSYQINNVKGYGLVMISIPNGYKSSLFWKRIADNKNASIDFAITKINDVQEFSFIHASDTHVTPDSAARMEKFRNIIQQSKADLVLITGDLVKDALRVPEKKAASLFELYAQEIKKINVPVWSAPGNHDNFGIERQLSLVSKENPLYGKEMFHHYLGPNYYSFNYGGVHFIALDDVDFEDTWYFGHIDSTQFNWLKQDLENVPAAMPIITFAHIPFFSGGLSMTEFSPYGFDRSIEVENGKQQFRHVVSNAHEVLALFKDHNYPLNLTGHYHYRQAFWYEGYGQKTRFEQTAAVVGEGGEGDIIMPSGVTLYTVKNGVISEGKFIKLDK
;
A
#
# COMPACT_ATOMS: atom_id res chain seq x y z
N MET A 1 -14.98 -85.64 -48.43
CA MET A 1 -15.56 -84.34 -48.59
C MET A 1 -15.03 -83.41 -47.49
N LEU A 2 -13.98 -82.62 -47.82
CA LEU A 2 -13.34 -81.75 -46.87
C LEU A 2 -13.79 -80.32 -47.18
N LYS A 3 -14.48 -79.67 -46.26
CA LYS A 3 -14.87 -78.23 -46.41
C LYS A 3 -13.71 -77.40 -45.89
N VAL A 4 -13.15 -76.59 -46.78
CA VAL A 4 -12.16 -75.53 -46.42
C VAL A 4 -12.93 -74.29 -45.97
N ILE A 5 -12.67 -73.84 -44.74
CA ILE A 5 -13.19 -72.57 -44.20
C ILE A 5 -12.10 -71.51 -44.39
N LEU A 6 -12.36 -70.52 -45.23
CA LEU A 6 -11.54 -69.32 -45.38
C LEU A 6 -11.88 -68.34 -44.25
N THR A 7 -10.91 -68.08 -43.40
CA THR A 7 -10.97 -67.00 -42.41
C THR A 7 -10.40 -65.68 -43.02
N LYS A 8 -11.27 -64.69 -43.16
CA LYS A 8 -10.87 -63.32 -43.52
C LYS A 8 -10.22 -62.63 -42.29
N LYS A 9 -8.91 -62.29 -42.41
CA LYS A 9 -8.24 -61.41 -41.46
C LYS A 9 -8.56 -59.93 -41.79
N TYR A 10 -9.23 -59.24 -40.90
CA TYR A 10 -9.38 -57.78 -40.96
C TYR A 10 -8.13 -57.14 -40.32
N PHE A 11 -7.38 -56.38 -41.11
CA PHE A 11 -6.31 -55.52 -40.61
C PHE A 11 -6.95 -54.18 -40.18
N LEU A 12 -7.01 -53.94 -38.87
CA LEU A 12 -7.41 -52.63 -38.33
C LEU A 12 -6.16 -51.75 -38.31
N ALA A 13 -6.09 -50.74 -39.19
CA ALA A 13 -5.06 -49.72 -39.14
C ALA A 13 -5.43 -48.72 -38.06
N PHE A 14 -4.70 -48.74 -36.94
CA PHE A 14 -4.78 -47.66 -35.94
C PHE A 14 -3.98 -46.45 -36.41
N ALA A 15 -4.66 -45.42 -36.89
CA ALA A 15 -4.07 -44.12 -37.14
C ALA A 15 -3.81 -43.42 -35.78
N PHE A 16 -2.56 -43.37 -35.36
CA PHE A 16 -2.14 -42.56 -34.22
C PHE A 16 -2.21 -41.06 -34.61
N PHE A 17 -3.25 -40.39 -34.17
CA PHE A 17 -3.34 -38.93 -34.26
C PHE A 17 -2.52 -38.36 -33.09
N SER A 18 -1.27 -38.02 -33.35
CA SER A 18 -0.43 -37.27 -32.39
C SER A 18 -0.94 -35.85 -32.32
N ILE A 19 -1.77 -35.59 -31.31
CA ILE A 19 -2.14 -34.22 -30.96
C ILE A 19 -0.87 -33.57 -30.40
N PHE A 20 -0.21 -32.76 -31.22
CA PHE A 20 0.82 -31.85 -30.74
C PHE A 20 0.12 -30.79 -29.86
N PHE A 21 0.19 -30.98 -28.56
CA PHE A 21 -0.05 -29.90 -27.61
C PHE A 21 1.10 -28.89 -27.80
N GLN A 22 0.90 -27.90 -28.64
CA GLN A 22 1.75 -26.72 -28.59
C GLN A 22 1.36 -25.99 -27.30
N PRO A 23 2.30 -25.81 -26.34
CA PRO A 23 2.04 -24.91 -25.22
C PRO A 23 1.78 -23.54 -25.85
N LEU A 24 0.60 -22.97 -25.58
CA LEU A 24 0.34 -21.56 -25.82
C LEU A 24 1.37 -20.80 -24.99
N LEU A 25 2.46 -20.39 -25.65
CA LEU A 25 3.36 -19.39 -25.12
C LEU A 25 2.51 -18.11 -24.93
N HIS A 26 1.99 -17.92 -23.75
CA HIS A 26 1.49 -16.62 -23.36
C HIS A 26 2.67 -15.67 -23.50
N ALA A 27 2.63 -14.78 -24.47
CA ALA A 27 3.65 -13.75 -24.62
C ALA A 27 3.69 -13.02 -23.28
N GLN A 28 4.81 -13.14 -22.57
CA GLN A 28 5.06 -12.45 -21.33
C GLN A 28 4.92 -10.95 -21.59
N GLN A 29 3.94 -10.31 -20.94
CA GLN A 29 3.72 -8.88 -21.09
C GLN A 29 4.93 -8.14 -20.54
N SER A 30 5.54 -7.28 -21.36
CA SER A 30 6.57 -6.35 -20.93
C SER A 30 6.06 -4.92 -21.10
N ILE A 31 6.47 -4.05 -20.20
CA ILE A 31 6.21 -2.61 -20.27
C ILE A 31 7.54 -1.86 -20.32
N SER A 32 7.56 -0.73 -21.00
CA SER A 32 8.70 0.16 -21.08
C SER A 32 8.26 1.61 -21.02
N GLY A 33 9.19 2.51 -20.77
CA GLY A 33 8.92 3.95 -20.75
C GLY A 33 10.17 4.73 -20.37
N VAL A 34 9.98 6.01 -20.13
CA VAL A 34 11.05 6.94 -19.73
C VAL A 34 10.60 7.75 -18.52
N VAL A 35 11.48 7.89 -17.53
CA VAL A 35 11.34 8.88 -16.46
C VAL A 35 12.17 10.10 -16.84
N PHE A 36 11.56 11.28 -16.90
CA PHE A 36 12.20 12.48 -17.42
C PHE A 36 11.89 13.74 -16.61
N VAL A 37 12.77 14.75 -16.76
CA VAL A 37 12.56 16.08 -16.17
C VAL A 37 11.60 16.86 -17.04
N ASP A 38 10.39 17.07 -16.60
CA ASP A 38 9.40 17.92 -17.23
C ASP A 38 9.64 19.39 -16.83
N LYS A 39 10.22 20.17 -17.75
CA LYS A 39 10.60 21.56 -17.51
C LYS A 39 9.47 22.56 -17.69
N ASN A 40 8.52 22.24 -18.54
CA ASN A 40 7.39 23.11 -18.89
C ASN A 40 6.05 22.66 -18.28
N ASN A 41 6.05 21.55 -17.53
CA ASN A 41 4.89 20.95 -16.86
C ASN A 41 3.75 20.55 -17.83
N ASN A 42 4.10 20.09 -19.05
CA ASN A 42 3.12 19.63 -20.02
C ASN A 42 2.86 18.10 -19.96
N GLY A 43 3.67 17.36 -19.19
CA GLY A 43 3.56 15.92 -19.04
C GLY A 43 4.05 15.09 -20.25
N ILE A 44 4.65 15.73 -21.25
CA ILE A 44 5.13 15.13 -22.51
C ILE A 44 6.64 15.32 -22.57
N LYS A 45 7.38 14.26 -22.92
CA LYS A 45 8.83 14.35 -23.06
C LYS A 45 9.21 15.10 -24.33
N ASP A 46 9.65 16.34 -24.16
CA ASP A 46 10.17 17.18 -25.24
C ASP A 46 11.65 16.87 -25.56
N ALA A 47 12.11 17.30 -26.75
CA ALA A 47 13.48 17.01 -27.23
C ALA A 47 14.59 17.63 -26.33
N ASN A 48 14.29 18.71 -25.62
CA ASN A 48 15.21 19.41 -24.71
C ASN A 48 15.11 18.94 -23.27
N GLU A 49 14.33 17.89 -23.00
CA GLU A 49 14.13 17.31 -21.67
C GLU A 49 14.93 16.02 -21.52
N SER A 50 15.69 15.97 -20.41
CA SER A 50 16.57 14.83 -20.14
C SER A 50 15.84 13.74 -19.34
N GLY A 51 16.15 12.50 -19.65
CA GLY A 51 15.81 11.38 -18.80
C GLY A 51 16.59 11.43 -17.48
N ILE A 52 16.11 10.69 -16.49
CA ILE A 52 16.68 10.60 -15.14
C ILE A 52 17.11 9.18 -14.88
N ALA A 53 18.40 8.98 -14.63
CA ALA A 53 18.97 7.68 -14.30
C ALA A 53 18.68 7.26 -12.86
N GLY A 54 18.63 5.96 -12.61
CA GLY A 54 18.60 5.38 -11.27
C GLY A 54 17.26 5.52 -10.52
N VAL A 55 16.20 5.94 -11.18
CA VAL A 55 14.86 5.97 -10.57
C VAL A 55 14.31 4.55 -10.50
N SER A 56 13.84 4.14 -9.33
CA SER A 56 13.14 2.85 -9.17
C SER A 56 11.77 2.91 -9.81
N VAL A 57 11.49 1.95 -10.69
CA VAL A 57 10.20 1.75 -11.36
C VAL A 57 9.70 0.36 -11.04
N SER A 58 8.43 0.23 -10.72
CA SER A 58 7.85 -1.04 -10.26
C SER A 58 6.46 -1.29 -10.82
N ASP A 59 6.14 -2.57 -11.03
CA ASP A 59 4.77 -3.07 -11.26
C ASP A 59 4.15 -3.66 -9.99
N GLN A 60 4.70 -3.34 -8.81
CA GLN A 60 4.37 -3.91 -7.49
C GLN A 60 4.88 -5.36 -7.25
N ALA A 61 5.47 -6.02 -8.22
CA ALA A 61 6.11 -7.32 -8.06
C ALA A 61 7.61 -7.29 -8.39
N ASN A 62 7.95 -6.50 -9.40
CA ASN A 62 9.31 -6.31 -9.88
C ASN A 62 9.73 -4.85 -9.62
N VAL A 63 11.01 -4.62 -9.29
CA VAL A 63 11.61 -3.29 -9.20
C VAL A 63 12.80 -3.23 -10.14
N VAL A 64 12.80 -2.26 -11.03
CA VAL A 64 13.91 -1.99 -11.96
C VAL A 64 14.39 -0.55 -11.81
N LYS A 65 15.62 -0.25 -12.25
CA LYS A 65 16.14 1.13 -12.31
C LYS A 65 16.15 1.65 -13.73
N THR A 66 15.90 2.94 -13.86
CA THR A 66 16.07 3.63 -15.14
C THR A 66 17.54 3.69 -15.55
N ASN A 67 17.79 3.55 -16.85
CA ASN A 67 19.09 3.71 -17.50
C ASN A 67 19.57 5.18 -17.48
N ALA A 68 20.77 5.43 -18.03
CA ALA A 68 21.36 6.77 -18.10
C ALA A 68 20.50 7.79 -18.88
N ASP A 69 19.71 7.33 -19.84
CA ASP A 69 18.77 8.14 -20.63
C ASP A 69 17.36 8.23 -20.04
N GLY A 70 17.16 7.66 -18.85
CA GLY A 70 15.88 7.61 -18.14
C GLY A 70 14.96 6.48 -18.61
N SER A 71 15.36 5.67 -19.60
CA SER A 71 14.55 4.56 -20.08
C SER A 71 14.49 3.41 -19.06
N TYR A 72 13.37 2.67 -19.06
CA TYR A 72 13.21 1.47 -18.25
C TYR A 72 12.44 0.39 -19.02
N GLN A 73 12.58 -0.86 -18.58
CA GLN A 73 11.79 -1.98 -19.05
C GLN A 73 11.53 -2.96 -17.90
N ILE A 74 10.26 -3.30 -17.70
CA ILE A 74 9.85 -4.40 -16.80
C ILE A 74 9.38 -5.55 -17.68
N ASN A 75 10.07 -6.69 -17.55
CA ASN A 75 9.67 -7.93 -18.21
C ASN A 75 8.85 -8.77 -17.24
N ASN A 76 7.93 -9.57 -17.76
CA ASN A 76 7.11 -10.44 -16.89
C ASN A 76 6.26 -9.63 -15.91
N VAL A 77 5.50 -8.70 -16.38
CA VAL A 77 4.58 -7.93 -15.52
C VAL A 77 3.66 -8.87 -14.75
N LYS A 78 3.64 -8.74 -13.43
CA LYS A 78 2.93 -9.64 -12.51
C LYS A 78 2.01 -8.91 -11.53
N GLY A 79 2.16 -7.60 -11.40
CA GLY A 79 1.43 -6.82 -10.42
C GLY A 79 -0.04 -6.60 -10.78
N TYR A 80 -0.66 -5.69 -10.06
CA TYR A 80 -2.10 -5.38 -10.15
C TYR A 80 -2.49 -4.50 -11.35
N GLY A 81 -1.78 -4.60 -12.47
CA GLY A 81 -2.04 -3.78 -13.66
C GLY A 81 -1.67 -2.31 -13.50
N LEU A 82 -0.77 -2.01 -12.60
CA LEU A 82 -0.22 -0.69 -12.32
C LEU A 82 1.28 -0.67 -12.56
N VAL A 83 1.81 0.49 -12.91
CA VAL A 83 3.24 0.79 -12.86
C VAL A 83 3.45 2.09 -12.12
N MET A 84 4.47 2.16 -11.29
CA MET A 84 4.77 3.30 -10.43
C MET A 84 6.27 3.60 -10.40
N ILE A 85 6.60 4.82 -10.00
CA ILE A 85 7.97 5.24 -9.70
C ILE A 85 8.13 5.56 -8.22
N SER A 86 9.27 5.21 -7.64
CA SER A 86 9.71 5.80 -6.38
C SER A 86 10.31 7.18 -6.68
N ILE A 87 9.55 8.26 -6.36
CA ILE A 87 9.99 9.64 -6.65
C ILE A 87 11.35 9.88 -5.99
N PRO A 88 12.40 10.27 -6.73
CA PRO A 88 13.72 10.50 -6.15
C PRO A 88 13.80 11.81 -5.38
N ASN A 89 14.74 11.93 -4.45
CA ASN A 89 15.02 13.18 -3.74
C ASN A 89 15.29 14.33 -4.72
N GLY A 90 14.80 15.53 -4.39
CA GLY A 90 14.95 16.72 -5.23
C GLY A 90 13.97 16.79 -6.40
N TYR A 91 12.97 15.92 -6.41
CA TYR A 91 11.92 15.93 -7.45
C TYR A 91 10.53 15.80 -6.82
N LYS A 92 9.53 16.20 -7.60
CA LYS A 92 8.10 15.96 -7.34
C LYS A 92 7.43 15.46 -8.60
N SER A 93 6.35 14.71 -8.43
CA SER A 93 5.46 14.29 -9.52
C SER A 93 4.01 14.57 -9.14
N SER A 94 3.21 14.97 -10.11
CA SER A 94 1.76 15.04 -9.94
C SER A 94 1.10 13.67 -10.02
N LEU A 95 1.78 12.71 -10.66
CA LEU A 95 1.28 11.36 -10.85
C LEU A 95 2.46 10.37 -10.82
N PHE A 96 2.62 9.64 -9.73
CA PHE A 96 3.72 8.68 -9.55
C PHE A 96 3.39 7.26 -10.00
N TRP A 97 2.14 7.00 -10.40
CA TRP A 97 1.69 5.70 -10.89
C TRP A 97 0.75 5.86 -12.08
N LYS A 98 0.66 4.83 -12.93
CA LYS A 98 -0.23 4.77 -14.09
C LYS A 98 -0.78 3.35 -14.26
N ARG A 99 -1.98 3.22 -14.81
CA ARG A 99 -2.50 1.91 -15.21
C ARG A 99 -1.79 1.40 -16.45
N ILE A 100 -1.52 0.11 -16.45
CA ILE A 100 -1.06 -0.60 -17.62
C ILE A 100 -2.31 -0.82 -18.49
N ALA A 101 -2.43 -0.05 -19.57
CA ALA A 101 -3.53 -0.23 -20.49
C ALA A 101 -3.45 -1.60 -21.17
N ASP A 102 -4.60 -2.13 -21.65
CA ASP A 102 -4.66 -3.39 -22.43
C ASP A 102 -3.79 -3.37 -23.70
N ASN A 103 -3.29 -2.21 -24.07
CA ASN A 103 -2.39 -2.00 -25.19
C ASN A 103 -0.95 -2.39 -24.82
N LYS A 104 -0.61 -3.63 -25.07
CA LYS A 104 0.62 -4.34 -24.71
C LYS A 104 1.95 -3.70 -25.14
N ASN A 105 1.95 -2.59 -25.89
CA ASN A 105 3.14 -1.94 -26.44
C ASN A 105 3.19 -0.42 -26.22
N ALA A 106 2.34 0.15 -25.37
CA ALA A 106 2.39 1.58 -25.12
C ALA A 106 3.53 1.92 -24.16
N SER A 107 4.32 2.94 -24.47
CA SER A 107 5.29 3.53 -23.54
C SER A 107 4.55 4.16 -22.38
N ILE A 108 5.01 3.88 -21.15
CA ILE A 108 4.46 4.48 -19.93
C ILE A 108 5.51 5.41 -19.34
N ASP A 109 5.45 6.66 -19.74
CA ASP A 109 6.42 7.67 -19.35
C ASP A 109 6.00 8.38 -18.05
N PHE A 110 6.98 8.79 -17.24
CA PHE A 110 6.77 9.57 -16.03
C PHE A 110 7.46 10.91 -16.10
N ALA A 111 6.66 11.96 -16.01
CA ALA A 111 7.10 13.33 -15.90
C ALA A 111 7.34 13.72 -14.45
N ILE A 112 8.56 14.16 -14.10
CA ILE A 112 8.86 14.66 -12.77
C ILE A 112 9.55 16.02 -12.84
N THR A 113 9.23 16.89 -11.89
CA THR A 113 9.74 18.27 -11.86
C THR A 113 10.79 18.40 -10.77
N LYS A 114 11.92 19.03 -11.08
CA LYS A 114 12.97 19.31 -10.09
C LYS A 114 12.48 20.34 -9.07
N ILE A 115 12.74 20.08 -7.79
CA ILE A 115 12.52 21.01 -6.69
C ILE A 115 13.83 21.36 -6.03
N ASN A 116 13.82 22.39 -5.18
CA ASN A 116 14.98 22.72 -4.36
C ASN A 116 15.27 21.56 -3.38
N ASP A 117 16.54 21.44 -3.01
CA ASP A 117 16.94 20.46 -1.99
C ASP A 117 16.30 20.82 -0.64
N VAL A 118 15.62 19.83 -0.04
CA VAL A 118 14.92 19.99 1.22
C VAL A 118 15.73 19.30 2.31
N GLN A 119 16.22 20.08 3.28
CA GLN A 119 17.00 19.59 4.42
C GLN A 119 16.20 19.56 5.72
N GLU A 120 15.13 20.33 5.77
CA GLU A 120 14.22 20.41 6.92
C GLU A 120 12.79 20.47 6.42
N PHE A 121 11.93 19.61 6.96
CA PHE A 121 10.51 19.57 6.63
C PHE A 121 9.69 19.01 7.79
N SER A 122 8.38 19.14 7.70
CA SER A 122 7.45 18.56 8.65
C SER A 122 6.38 17.74 7.94
N PHE A 123 5.91 16.71 8.62
CA PHE A 123 4.80 15.91 8.11
C PHE A 123 3.78 15.58 9.20
N ILE A 124 2.54 15.42 8.77
CA ILE A 124 1.47 14.94 9.64
C ILE A 124 1.26 13.45 9.38
N HIS A 125 1.22 12.68 10.47
CA HIS A 125 0.71 11.34 10.50
C HIS A 125 -0.73 11.36 11.01
N ALA A 126 -1.65 10.91 10.16
CA ALA A 126 -3.07 10.75 10.44
C ALA A 126 -3.47 9.29 10.18
N SER A 127 -4.59 8.86 10.74
CA SER A 127 -5.15 7.53 10.53
C SER A 127 -6.66 7.53 10.71
N ASP A 128 -7.31 6.47 10.24
CA ASP A 128 -8.70 6.18 10.58
C ASP A 128 -9.62 7.40 10.31
N THR A 129 -9.59 7.89 9.08
CA THR A 129 -10.45 9.02 8.69
C THR A 129 -11.90 8.63 8.55
N HIS A 130 -12.18 7.37 8.22
CA HIS A 130 -13.51 6.78 8.11
C HIS A 130 -14.54 7.73 7.49
N VAL A 131 -14.21 8.30 6.32
CA VAL A 131 -15.06 9.34 5.72
C VAL A 131 -16.47 8.84 5.44
N THR A 132 -17.42 9.71 5.74
CA THR A 132 -18.84 9.58 5.42
C THR A 132 -19.36 10.92 4.90
N PRO A 133 -20.57 11.02 4.34
CA PRO A 133 -21.16 12.30 3.98
C PRO A 133 -21.21 13.30 5.14
N ASP A 134 -21.26 12.83 6.39
CA ASP A 134 -21.32 13.67 7.59
C ASP A 134 -19.94 14.11 8.09
N SER A 135 -18.86 13.67 7.45
CA SER A 135 -17.48 13.96 7.88
C SER A 135 -16.97 15.36 7.50
N ALA A 136 -17.73 16.15 6.75
CA ALA A 136 -17.28 17.42 6.17
C ALA A 136 -16.64 18.37 7.18
N ALA A 137 -17.29 18.62 8.31
CA ALA A 137 -16.78 19.51 9.37
C ALA A 137 -15.49 18.98 10.01
N ARG A 138 -15.38 17.67 10.19
CA ARG A 138 -14.19 17.03 10.73
C ARG A 138 -13.01 17.10 9.76
N MET A 139 -13.25 16.82 8.49
CA MET A 139 -12.22 16.93 7.46
C MET A 139 -11.77 18.38 7.26
N GLU A 140 -12.64 19.37 7.50
CA GLU A 140 -12.27 20.78 7.54
C GLU A 140 -11.32 21.09 8.70
N LYS A 141 -11.62 20.62 9.91
CA LYS A 141 -10.71 20.74 11.07
C LYS A 141 -9.37 20.09 10.81
N PHE A 142 -9.37 18.90 10.22
CA PHE A 142 -8.14 18.20 9.82
C PHE A 142 -7.30 19.05 8.85
N ARG A 143 -7.90 19.61 7.80
CA ARG A 143 -7.21 20.53 6.87
C ARG A 143 -6.67 21.78 7.57
N ASN A 144 -7.42 22.34 8.50
CA ASN A 144 -6.98 23.50 9.27
C ASN A 144 -5.74 23.20 10.13
N ILE A 145 -5.66 22.01 10.74
CA ILE A 145 -4.47 21.55 11.47
C ILE A 145 -3.27 21.44 10.52
N ILE A 146 -3.44 20.82 9.33
CA ILE A 146 -2.38 20.71 8.34
C ILE A 146 -1.84 22.10 7.96
N GLN A 147 -2.72 23.03 7.67
CA GLN A 147 -2.35 24.39 7.30
C GLN A 147 -1.64 25.14 8.43
N GLN A 148 -2.18 25.09 9.67
CA GLN A 148 -1.59 25.73 10.84
C GLN A 148 -0.23 25.15 11.22
N SER A 149 -0.07 23.84 11.05
CA SER A 149 1.19 23.14 11.29
C SER A 149 2.24 23.41 10.22
N LYS A 150 1.86 23.99 9.08
CA LYS A 150 2.73 24.20 7.90
C LYS A 150 3.40 22.91 7.47
N ALA A 151 2.67 21.78 7.56
CA ALA A 151 3.19 20.49 7.15
C ALA A 151 3.47 20.47 5.64
N ASP A 152 4.57 19.85 5.25
CA ASP A 152 4.99 19.72 3.85
C ASP A 152 4.32 18.54 3.16
N LEU A 153 3.92 17.52 3.92
CA LEU A 153 3.20 16.34 3.44
C LEU A 153 2.34 15.70 4.56
N VAL A 154 1.44 14.83 4.15
CA VAL A 154 0.56 14.07 5.05
C VAL A 154 0.67 12.59 4.73
N LEU A 155 0.84 11.76 5.75
CA LEU A 155 0.74 10.30 5.69
C LEU A 155 -0.57 9.88 6.37
N ILE A 156 -1.37 9.05 5.69
CA ILE A 156 -2.63 8.51 6.25
C ILE A 156 -2.53 6.99 6.29
N THR A 157 -2.56 6.44 7.47
CA THR A 157 -2.33 5.02 7.74
C THR A 157 -3.63 4.22 7.80
N GLY A 158 -4.38 4.21 6.70
CA GLY A 158 -5.52 3.31 6.49
C GLY A 158 -6.83 3.74 7.13
N ASP A 159 -7.84 2.90 6.92
CA ASP A 159 -9.24 3.12 7.26
C ASP A 159 -9.73 4.48 6.77
N LEU A 160 -9.52 4.66 5.47
CA LEU A 160 -9.79 5.90 4.75
C LEU A 160 -11.29 6.14 4.64
N VAL A 161 -12.03 5.07 4.32
CA VAL A 161 -13.48 5.09 4.17
C VAL A 161 -14.15 4.43 5.37
N LYS A 162 -15.41 4.81 5.63
CA LYS A 162 -16.14 4.28 6.81
C LYS A 162 -16.21 2.77 6.82
N ASP A 163 -16.58 2.18 5.68
CA ASP A 163 -16.69 0.74 5.58
C ASP A 163 -16.91 0.32 4.12
N ALA A 164 -15.93 -0.33 3.52
CA ALA A 164 -16.09 -1.03 2.25
C ALA A 164 -16.24 -2.55 2.44
N LEU A 165 -15.90 -3.08 3.62
CA LEU A 165 -15.95 -4.51 3.93
C LEU A 165 -17.37 -5.09 3.81
N ARG A 166 -18.35 -4.35 4.34
CA ARG A 166 -19.69 -4.84 4.69
C ARG A 166 -20.81 -4.25 3.85
N VAL A 167 -20.49 -3.39 2.90
CA VAL A 167 -21.49 -2.64 2.16
C VAL A 167 -21.51 -3.04 0.68
N PRO A 168 -22.66 -2.88 -0.03
CA PRO A 168 -22.72 -3.10 -1.47
C PRO A 168 -21.82 -2.15 -2.26
N GLU A 169 -21.41 -2.55 -3.46
CA GLU A 169 -20.48 -1.85 -4.35
C GLU A 169 -20.77 -0.35 -4.50
N LYS A 170 -22.03 0.00 -4.83
CA LYS A 170 -22.41 1.41 -5.02
C LYS A 170 -22.12 2.27 -3.78
N LYS A 171 -22.32 1.71 -2.60
CA LYS A 171 -22.05 2.43 -1.34
C LYS A 171 -20.53 2.57 -1.11
N ALA A 172 -19.78 1.48 -1.26
CA ALA A 172 -18.32 1.51 -1.13
C ALA A 172 -17.71 2.51 -2.13
N ALA A 173 -18.08 2.42 -3.41
CA ALA A 173 -17.65 3.35 -4.46
C ALA A 173 -17.88 4.82 -4.06
N SER A 174 -19.08 5.15 -3.57
CA SER A 174 -19.39 6.52 -3.15
C SER A 174 -18.53 7.02 -1.99
N LEU A 175 -18.08 6.13 -1.10
CA LEU A 175 -17.17 6.47 0.00
C LEU A 175 -15.75 6.72 -0.50
N PHE A 176 -15.24 5.89 -1.43
CA PHE A 176 -13.93 6.12 -2.06
C PHE A 176 -13.89 7.42 -2.89
N GLU A 177 -14.96 7.70 -3.64
CA GLU A 177 -15.11 8.97 -4.36
C GLU A 177 -15.08 10.17 -3.40
N LEU A 178 -15.80 10.06 -2.28
CA LEU A 178 -15.81 11.10 -1.25
C LEU A 178 -14.42 11.30 -0.64
N TYR A 179 -13.73 10.22 -0.28
CA TYR A 179 -12.36 10.30 0.23
C TYR A 179 -11.43 10.99 -0.78
N ALA A 180 -11.45 10.57 -2.03
CA ALA A 180 -10.65 11.18 -3.10
C ALA A 180 -10.96 12.69 -3.28
N GLN A 181 -12.20 13.10 -3.09
CA GLN A 181 -12.60 14.52 -3.12
C GLN A 181 -12.09 15.30 -1.90
N GLU A 182 -12.14 14.70 -0.70
CA GLU A 182 -11.68 15.34 0.53
C GLU A 182 -10.16 15.55 0.55
N ILE A 183 -9.37 14.55 0.14
CA ILE A 183 -7.92 14.70 0.10
C ILE A 183 -7.44 15.70 -0.97
N LYS A 184 -8.16 15.86 -2.09
CA LYS A 184 -7.87 16.89 -3.11
C LYS A 184 -7.99 18.32 -2.59
N LYS A 185 -8.70 18.55 -1.48
CA LYS A 185 -8.81 19.87 -0.84
C LYS A 185 -7.61 20.20 0.05
N ILE A 186 -6.70 19.24 0.26
CA ILE A 186 -5.46 19.43 1.02
C ILE A 186 -4.39 19.96 0.07
N ASN A 187 -3.74 21.06 0.45
CA ASN A 187 -2.82 21.79 -0.43
C ASN A 187 -1.37 21.23 -0.44
N VAL A 188 -1.13 20.11 0.23
CA VAL A 188 0.16 19.41 0.27
C VAL A 188 -0.02 17.96 -0.18
N PRO A 189 1.04 17.27 -0.61
CA PRO A 189 0.95 15.86 -0.97
C PRO A 189 0.37 15.01 0.17
N VAL A 190 -0.59 14.14 -0.17
CA VAL A 190 -1.18 13.16 0.73
C VAL A 190 -0.82 11.77 0.24
N TRP A 191 -0.26 10.97 1.12
CA TRP A 191 0.14 9.60 0.87
C TRP A 191 -0.66 8.66 1.77
N SER A 192 -1.39 7.73 1.18
CA SER A 192 -2.33 6.88 1.90
C SER A 192 -1.97 5.41 1.77
N ALA A 193 -1.90 4.69 2.88
CA ALA A 193 -1.89 3.23 2.90
C ALA A 193 -3.34 2.72 3.09
N PRO A 194 -3.68 1.50 2.67
CA PRO A 194 -4.99 0.92 2.95
C PRO A 194 -5.12 0.45 4.40
N GLY A 195 -6.35 0.45 4.91
CA GLY A 195 -6.73 -0.20 6.16
C GLY A 195 -7.71 -1.35 5.94
N ASN A 196 -8.16 -1.98 7.01
CA ASN A 196 -9.07 -3.11 6.87
C ASN A 196 -10.45 -2.69 6.35
N HIS A 197 -10.94 -1.50 6.68
CA HIS A 197 -12.20 -0.96 6.15
C HIS A 197 -12.14 -0.57 4.68
N ASP A 198 -10.95 -0.51 4.08
CA ASP A 198 -10.75 -0.18 2.68
C ASP A 198 -10.79 -1.40 1.73
N ASN A 199 -10.90 -2.62 2.29
CA ASN A 199 -10.97 -3.85 1.52
C ASN A 199 -12.41 -4.18 1.15
N PHE A 200 -12.75 -4.06 -0.14
CA PHE A 200 -14.14 -4.12 -0.59
C PHE A 200 -14.74 -5.52 -0.55
N GLY A 201 -15.91 -5.62 0.11
CA GLY A 201 -16.80 -6.75 -0.02
C GLY A 201 -16.37 -8.03 0.71
N ILE A 202 -15.30 -8.02 1.49
CA ILE A 202 -14.72 -9.22 2.11
C ILE A 202 -15.73 -9.92 3.02
N GLU A 203 -16.44 -9.20 3.88
CA GLU A 203 -17.53 -9.76 4.69
C GLU A 203 -18.80 -9.97 3.84
N ARG A 204 -18.74 -10.96 2.95
CA ARG A 204 -19.75 -11.20 1.90
C ARG A 204 -21.15 -11.48 2.42
N GLN A 205 -21.27 -12.02 3.63
CA GLN A 205 -22.57 -12.25 4.28
C GLN A 205 -23.32 -10.94 4.58
N LEU A 206 -22.59 -9.80 4.65
CA LEU A 206 -23.16 -8.47 4.88
C LEU A 206 -23.18 -7.63 3.62
N SER A 207 -22.08 -7.61 2.87
CA SER A 207 -21.94 -6.82 1.64
C SER A 207 -22.76 -7.36 0.49
N LEU A 208 -23.04 -8.67 0.47
CA LEU A 208 -23.67 -9.43 -0.60
C LEU A 208 -22.90 -9.37 -1.94
N VAL A 209 -21.58 -9.12 -1.85
CA VAL A 209 -20.69 -9.01 -3.00
C VAL A 209 -20.12 -10.38 -3.36
N SER A 210 -20.06 -10.70 -4.65
CA SER A 210 -19.40 -11.90 -5.15
C SER A 210 -17.86 -11.72 -5.18
N LYS A 211 -17.13 -12.82 -4.98
CA LYS A 211 -15.65 -12.86 -5.16
C LYS A 211 -15.21 -12.55 -6.60
N GLU A 212 -16.10 -12.81 -7.56
CA GLU A 212 -15.87 -12.54 -8.98
C GLU A 212 -16.11 -11.08 -9.38
N ASN A 213 -16.55 -10.24 -8.42
CA ASN A 213 -16.68 -8.81 -8.67
C ASN A 213 -15.30 -8.21 -9.02
N PRO A 214 -15.16 -7.48 -10.14
CA PRO A 214 -13.86 -6.91 -10.55
C PRO A 214 -13.21 -5.97 -9.53
N LEU A 215 -13.99 -5.44 -8.60
CA LEU A 215 -13.51 -4.53 -7.56
C LEU A 215 -13.35 -5.21 -6.19
N TYR A 216 -13.54 -6.54 -6.11
CA TYR A 216 -13.49 -7.29 -4.85
C TYR A 216 -12.12 -7.17 -4.15
N GLY A 217 -12.14 -7.08 -2.84
CA GLY A 217 -10.93 -7.01 -2.01
C GLY A 217 -10.14 -5.70 -2.24
N LYS A 218 -8.87 -5.83 -2.57
CA LYS A 218 -7.95 -4.70 -2.79
C LYS A 218 -8.16 -3.97 -4.12
N GLU A 219 -8.90 -4.57 -5.05
CA GLU A 219 -9.11 -4.01 -6.39
C GLU A 219 -9.88 -2.70 -6.37
N MET A 220 -10.78 -2.49 -5.41
CA MET A 220 -11.47 -1.20 -5.27
C MET A 220 -10.50 -0.09 -4.84
N PHE A 221 -9.56 -0.37 -3.94
CA PHE A 221 -8.50 0.58 -3.57
C PHE A 221 -7.65 0.92 -4.81
N HIS A 222 -7.18 -0.09 -5.55
CA HIS A 222 -6.45 0.11 -6.80
C HIS A 222 -7.23 0.95 -7.81
N HIS A 223 -8.54 0.75 -7.89
CA HIS A 223 -9.40 1.49 -8.82
C HIS A 223 -9.45 2.98 -8.52
N TYR A 224 -9.60 3.36 -7.26
CA TYR A 224 -9.83 4.76 -6.87
C TYR A 224 -8.56 5.51 -6.48
N LEU A 225 -7.59 4.82 -5.86
CA LEU A 225 -6.45 5.45 -5.19
C LEU A 225 -5.08 5.03 -5.77
N GLY A 226 -5.00 3.92 -6.49
CA GLY A 226 -3.76 3.44 -7.10
C GLY A 226 -3.07 2.34 -6.28
N PRO A 227 -1.74 2.30 -6.25
CA PRO A 227 -1.01 1.23 -5.59
C PRO A 227 -1.26 1.22 -4.09
N ASN A 228 -1.52 0.03 -3.55
CA ASN A 228 -1.76 -0.21 -2.12
C ASN A 228 -0.47 -0.26 -1.29
N TYR A 229 0.68 -0.50 -1.93
CA TYR A 229 2.02 -0.33 -1.34
C TYR A 229 2.97 0.27 -2.38
N TYR A 230 3.86 1.14 -1.92
CA TYR A 230 4.76 1.92 -2.76
C TYR A 230 5.82 2.62 -1.93
N SER A 231 6.81 3.23 -2.58
CA SER A 231 7.82 4.06 -1.93
C SER A 231 8.01 5.41 -2.63
N PHE A 232 8.56 6.36 -1.90
CA PHE A 232 8.99 7.66 -2.42
C PHE A 232 10.08 8.25 -1.53
N ASN A 233 10.82 9.23 -2.06
CA ASN A 233 11.84 9.94 -1.29
C ASN A 233 11.46 11.41 -1.16
N TYR A 234 11.68 11.96 0.03
CA TYR A 234 11.50 13.38 0.30
C TYR A 234 12.45 13.85 1.40
N GLY A 235 13.17 14.96 1.16
CA GLY A 235 14.03 15.55 2.16
C GLY A 235 15.13 14.63 2.74
N GLY A 236 15.67 13.74 1.91
CA GLY A 236 16.70 12.77 2.33
C GLY A 236 16.16 11.57 3.12
N VAL A 237 14.85 11.38 3.18
CA VAL A 237 14.18 10.24 3.80
C VAL A 237 13.52 9.37 2.75
N HIS A 238 13.56 8.06 2.92
CA HIS A 238 12.84 7.08 2.13
C HIS A 238 11.57 6.67 2.87
N PHE A 239 10.41 6.91 2.26
CA PHE A 239 9.10 6.56 2.79
C PHE A 239 8.57 5.33 2.09
N ILE A 240 8.02 4.39 2.86
CA ILE A 240 7.44 3.16 2.34
C ILE A 240 6.02 2.99 2.90
N ALA A 241 5.03 3.07 2.02
CA ALA A 241 3.67 2.61 2.33
C ALA A 241 3.64 1.08 2.26
N LEU A 242 3.07 0.44 3.27
CA LEU A 242 2.83 -0.99 3.30
C LEU A 242 1.34 -1.28 3.39
N ASP A 243 0.88 -2.27 2.64
CA ASP A 243 -0.43 -2.89 2.81
C ASP A 243 -0.26 -4.11 3.72
N ASP A 244 -0.49 -3.93 4.99
CA ASP A 244 -0.38 -4.96 6.01
C ASP A 244 -1.72 -5.63 6.38
N VAL A 245 -2.75 -5.34 5.59
CA VAL A 245 -4.05 -6.00 5.70
C VAL A 245 -4.15 -7.08 4.64
N ASP A 246 -4.13 -8.33 5.05
CA ASP A 246 -4.44 -9.47 4.20
C ASP A 246 -5.80 -10.06 4.58
N PHE A 247 -6.34 -10.97 3.79
CA PHE A 247 -7.63 -11.59 4.09
C PHE A 247 -7.73 -13.02 3.57
N GLU A 248 -8.38 -13.86 4.34
CA GLU A 248 -8.74 -15.22 3.93
C GLU A 248 -10.26 -15.39 4.08
N ASP A 249 -10.89 -15.75 2.99
CA ASP A 249 -12.35 -15.93 2.87
C ASP A 249 -13.15 -14.67 3.23
N THR A 250 -13.68 -14.58 4.44
CA THR A 250 -14.49 -13.44 4.92
C THR A 250 -13.84 -12.65 6.04
N TRP A 251 -12.56 -12.93 6.33
CA TRP A 251 -11.83 -12.33 7.44
C TRP A 251 -10.55 -11.64 7.01
N TYR A 252 -10.29 -10.45 7.53
CA TYR A 252 -8.99 -9.80 7.42
C TYR A 252 -8.08 -10.16 8.60
N PHE A 253 -6.79 -10.07 8.39
CA PHE A 253 -5.74 -10.24 9.40
C PHE A 253 -4.51 -9.42 9.05
N GLY A 254 -3.65 -9.18 10.04
CA GLY A 254 -2.39 -8.46 9.83
C GLY A 254 -1.35 -9.37 9.19
N HIS A 255 -0.94 -9.07 7.93
CA HIS A 255 0.07 -9.84 7.22
C HIS A 255 0.62 -9.07 6.02
N ILE A 256 1.92 -9.15 5.79
CA ILE A 256 2.55 -8.72 4.54
C ILE A 256 2.67 -9.94 3.63
N ASP A 257 1.94 -9.94 2.52
CA ASP A 257 1.95 -11.06 1.59
C ASP A 257 3.31 -11.27 0.90
N SER A 258 3.52 -12.44 0.32
CA SER A 258 4.81 -12.83 -0.26
C SER A 258 5.21 -11.96 -1.47
N THR A 259 4.26 -11.43 -2.22
CA THR A 259 4.54 -10.56 -3.38
C THR A 259 5.09 -9.22 -2.89
N GLN A 260 4.39 -8.60 -1.95
CA GLN A 260 4.84 -7.37 -1.32
C GLN A 260 6.14 -7.53 -0.54
N PHE A 261 6.31 -8.66 0.18
CA PHE A 261 7.56 -8.97 0.87
C PHE A 261 8.76 -9.01 -0.09
N ASN A 262 8.60 -9.66 -1.24
CA ASN A 262 9.65 -9.71 -2.26
C ASN A 262 9.87 -8.35 -2.95
N TRP A 263 8.82 -7.57 -3.15
CA TRP A 263 8.91 -6.21 -3.64
C TRP A 263 9.67 -5.31 -2.65
N LEU A 264 9.34 -5.36 -1.37
CA LEU A 264 10.01 -4.60 -0.31
C LEU A 264 11.51 -4.90 -0.27
N LYS A 265 11.89 -6.17 -0.37
CA LYS A 265 13.29 -6.57 -0.46
C LYS A 265 14.01 -5.92 -1.65
N GLN A 266 13.41 -5.94 -2.84
CA GLN A 266 13.96 -5.31 -4.04
C GLN A 266 14.01 -3.78 -3.93
N ASP A 267 13.03 -3.15 -3.31
CA ASP A 267 13.02 -1.71 -3.08
C ASP A 267 14.17 -1.30 -2.15
N LEU A 268 14.35 -2.01 -1.04
CA LEU A 268 15.42 -1.78 -0.07
C LEU A 268 16.83 -1.97 -0.67
N GLU A 269 17.02 -2.89 -1.61
CA GLU A 269 18.29 -3.04 -2.34
C GLU A 269 18.72 -1.76 -3.09
N ASN A 270 17.76 -0.85 -3.32
CA ASN A 270 17.96 0.41 -4.01
C ASN A 270 18.13 1.62 -3.07
N VAL A 271 17.98 1.40 -1.76
CA VAL A 271 18.06 2.45 -0.73
C VAL A 271 19.45 2.46 -0.09
N PRO A 272 20.18 3.59 -0.06
CA PRO A 272 21.44 3.68 0.66
C PRO A 272 21.28 3.33 2.14
N ALA A 273 22.17 2.49 2.69
CA ALA A 273 22.08 2.00 4.07
C ALA A 273 21.96 3.10 5.13
N ALA A 274 22.59 4.26 4.90
CA ALA A 274 22.54 5.41 5.81
C ALA A 274 21.27 6.27 5.69
N MET A 275 20.49 6.10 4.60
CA MET A 275 19.26 6.88 4.39
C MET A 275 18.21 6.47 5.39
N PRO A 276 17.62 7.41 6.17
CA PRO A 276 16.53 7.08 7.06
C PRO A 276 15.32 6.54 6.31
N ILE A 277 14.73 5.46 6.82
CA ILE A 277 13.52 4.87 6.29
C ILE A 277 12.37 5.08 7.27
N ILE A 278 11.24 5.56 6.78
CA ILE A 278 9.98 5.62 7.51
C ILE A 278 8.99 4.70 6.81
N THR A 279 8.47 3.70 7.50
CA THR A 279 7.33 2.91 7.00
C THR A 279 6.03 3.43 7.59
N PHE A 280 4.95 3.33 6.81
CA PHE A 280 3.61 3.62 7.27
C PHE A 280 2.62 2.58 6.73
N ALA A 281 1.81 2.05 7.64
CA ALA A 281 0.88 0.95 7.39
C ALA A 281 -0.34 1.11 8.31
N HIS A 282 -1.28 0.20 8.29
CA HIS A 282 -2.49 0.33 9.11
C HIS A 282 -2.39 -0.46 10.42
N ILE A 283 -2.22 -1.76 10.33
CA ILE A 283 -2.18 -2.67 11.49
C ILE A 283 -0.79 -2.58 12.16
N PRO A 284 -0.71 -2.40 13.49
CA PRO A 284 0.59 -2.29 14.13
C PRO A 284 1.38 -3.61 14.11
N PHE A 285 2.70 -3.52 13.97
CA PHE A 285 3.60 -4.66 14.11
C PHE A 285 3.65 -5.16 15.56
N PHE A 286 3.52 -4.24 16.50
CA PHE A 286 3.46 -4.49 17.93
C PHE A 286 2.37 -3.64 18.56
N SER A 287 1.67 -4.16 19.55
CA SER A 287 0.69 -3.40 20.30
C SER A 287 0.82 -3.65 21.81
N GLY A 288 0.89 -2.56 22.56
CA GLY A 288 0.76 -2.58 24.03
C GLY A 288 -0.69 -2.71 24.49
N GLY A 289 -1.67 -2.46 23.61
CA GLY A 289 -3.10 -2.56 23.91
C GLY A 289 -3.52 -3.94 24.40
N LEU A 290 -2.87 -4.98 23.88
CA LEU A 290 -3.11 -6.36 24.28
C LEU A 290 -2.86 -6.66 25.76
N SER A 291 -1.99 -5.90 26.38
CA SER A 291 -1.69 -6.02 27.81
C SER A 291 -2.58 -5.15 28.70
N MET A 292 -3.40 -4.28 28.10
CA MET A 292 -4.32 -3.39 28.81
C MET A 292 -5.71 -4.00 28.99
N THR A 293 -6.03 -5.06 28.27
CA THR A 293 -7.32 -5.75 28.42
C THR A 293 -7.27 -6.70 29.60
N GLU A 294 -8.27 -6.61 30.47
CA GLU A 294 -8.48 -7.63 31.51
C GLU A 294 -8.64 -9.01 30.85
N PHE A 295 -8.38 -10.08 31.62
CA PHE A 295 -8.65 -11.47 31.23
C PHE A 295 -10.16 -11.70 30.99
N SER A 296 -10.74 -10.96 30.11
CA SER A 296 -12.12 -11.11 29.67
C SER A 296 -12.15 -11.88 28.33
N PRO A 297 -13.01 -12.89 28.19
CA PRO A 297 -13.26 -13.50 26.88
C PRO A 297 -13.86 -12.51 25.88
N TYR A 298 -14.28 -11.34 26.33
CA TYR A 298 -14.80 -10.22 25.56
C TYR A 298 -13.86 -9.01 25.56
N GLY A 299 -12.57 -9.22 25.88
CA GLY A 299 -11.57 -8.15 25.88
C GLY A 299 -11.49 -7.41 24.55
N PHE A 300 -11.15 -6.13 24.70
CA PHE A 300 -11.15 -5.11 23.63
C PHE A 300 -10.33 -5.51 22.38
N ASP A 301 -9.19 -6.15 22.60
CA ASP A 301 -8.26 -6.46 21.52
C ASP A 301 -7.90 -7.95 21.52
N ARG A 302 -8.71 -8.75 20.87
CA ARG A 302 -8.29 -10.11 20.57
C ARG A 302 -7.35 -10.08 19.37
N SER A 303 -6.04 -10.04 19.64
CA SER A 303 -5.04 -10.18 18.56
C SER A 303 -5.08 -11.51 17.88
N ILE A 304 -5.48 -12.53 18.59
CA ILE A 304 -5.51 -13.89 18.13
C ILE A 304 -6.94 -14.38 18.19
N GLU A 305 -7.54 -14.55 17.04
CA GLU A 305 -8.84 -15.21 16.89
C GLU A 305 -8.65 -16.60 16.27
N VAL A 306 -9.52 -17.52 16.61
CA VAL A 306 -9.56 -18.84 15.98
C VAL A 306 -10.80 -18.91 15.11
N GLU A 307 -10.60 -18.78 13.81
CA GLU A 307 -11.65 -18.90 12.82
C GLU A 307 -11.43 -20.17 12.00
N ASN A 308 -12.48 -21.00 11.87
CA ASN A 308 -12.41 -22.27 11.14
C ASN A 308 -11.20 -23.15 11.52
N GLY A 309 -10.80 -23.14 12.81
CA GLY A 309 -9.66 -23.90 13.33
C GLY A 309 -8.29 -23.31 13.00
N LYS A 310 -8.21 -22.16 12.36
CA LYS A 310 -6.97 -21.43 12.11
C LYS A 310 -6.83 -20.26 13.06
N GLN A 311 -5.64 -20.09 13.58
CA GLN A 311 -5.25 -18.96 14.41
C GLN A 311 -4.92 -17.76 13.50
N GLN A 312 -5.60 -16.64 13.73
CA GLN A 312 -5.44 -15.43 12.94
C GLN A 312 -5.03 -14.24 13.81
N PHE A 313 -4.10 -13.45 13.32
CA PHE A 313 -3.63 -12.23 13.98
C PHE A 313 -4.38 -11.02 13.38
N ARG A 314 -5.51 -10.68 13.96
CA ARG A 314 -6.38 -9.65 13.40
C ARG A 314 -5.88 -8.23 13.62
N HIS A 315 -5.18 -8.00 14.73
CA HIS A 315 -4.83 -6.66 15.21
C HIS A 315 -3.33 -6.41 15.34
N VAL A 316 -2.49 -7.34 14.91
CA VAL A 316 -1.05 -7.18 14.77
C VAL A 316 -0.56 -7.91 13.52
N VAL A 317 0.56 -7.49 12.97
CA VAL A 317 1.15 -8.12 11.78
C VAL A 317 1.77 -9.46 12.15
N SER A 318 1.25 -10.55 11.57
CA SER A 318 1.63 -11.94 11.93
C SER A 318 3.07 -12.29 11.58
N ASN A 319 3.61 -11.72 10.49
CA ASN A 319 4.99 -11.94 10.03
C ASN A 319 5.91 -10.73 10.27
N ALA A 320 5.63 -9.94 11.32
CA ALA A 320 6.41 -8.75 11.67
C ALA A 320 7.93 -9.03 11.80
N HIS A 321 8.32 -10.18 12.36
CA HIS A 321 9.73 -10.56 12.49
C HIS A 321 10.45 -10.68 11.16
N GLU A 322 9.81 -11.31 10.18
CA GLU A 322 10.39 -11.51 8.85
C GLU A 322 10.55 -10.18 8.14
N VAL A 323 9.53 -9.31 8.25
CA VAL A 323 9.56 -7.96 7.67
C VAL A 323 10.64 -7.10 8.31
N LEU A 324 10.75 -7.11 9.64
CA LEU A 324 11.78 -6.36 10.37
C LEU A 324 13.20 -6.81 10.02
N ALA A 325 13.38 -8.11 9.77
CA ALA A 325 14.68 -8.65 9.37
C ALA A 325 15.19 -8.08 8.03
N LEU A 326 14.30 -7.61 7.14
CA LEU A 326 14.68 -6.97 5.89
C LEU A 326 15.41 -5.63 6.12
N PHE A 327 15.10 -4.93 7.20
CA PHE A 327 15.67 -3.62 7.52
C PHE A 327 17.01 -3.69 8.28
N LYS A 328 17.52 -4.88 8.61
CA LYS A 328 18.70 -5.07 9.48
C LYS A 328 19.94 -4.28 9.09
N ASP A 329 20.14 -4.05 7.79
CA ASP A 329 21.30 -3.36 7.23
C ASP A 329 20.97 -1.90 6.81
N HIS A 330 19.82 -1.37 7.23
CA HIS A 330 19.33 -0.05 6.88
C HIS A 330 19.08 0.81 8.12
N ASN A 331 19.12 2.12 7.98
CA ASN A 331 18.71 3.06 9.02
C ASN A 331 17.17 3.14 9.07
N TYR A 332 16.55 2.39 10.00
CA TYR A 332 15.10 2.30 10.13
C TYR A 332 14.61 2.88 11.47
N PRO A 333 14.51 4.22 11.59
CA PRO A 333 14.19 4.89 12.84
C PRO A 333 12.70 4.89 13.22
N LEU A 334 11.75 4.76 12.25
CA LEU A 334 10.34 5.01 12.54
C LEU A 334 9.39 4.12 11.71
N ASN A 335 8.44 3.50 12.41
CA ASN A 335 7.25 2.86 11.84
C ASN A 335 5.99 3.57 12.35
N LEU A 336 5.05 3.85 11.46
CA LEU A 336 3.80 4.58 11.72
C LEU A 336 2.59 3.70 11.41
N THR A 337 1.62 3.66 12.33
CA THR A 337 0.41 2.84 12.20
C THR A 337 -0.84 3.50 12.77
N GLY A 338 -2.01 2.90 12.55
CA GLY A 338 -3.32 3.32 13.06
C GLY A 338 -4.09 2.19 13.73
N HIS A 339 -5.32 1.94 13.26
CA HIS A 339 -6.16 0.79 13.58
C HIS A 339 -6.87 0.82 14.94
N TYR A 340 -6.15 1.08 16.02
CA TYR A 340 -6.74 1.03 17.38
C TYR A 340 -7.38 2.34 17.85
N HIS A 341 -7.33 3.40 17.06
CA HIS A 341 -7.89 4.73 17.36
C HIS A 341 -7.29 5.42 18.59
N TYR A 342 -6.20 4.93 19.18
CA TYR A 342 -5.50 5.59 20.29
C TYR A 342 -4.00 5.69 20.02
N ARG A 343 -3.33 6.57 20.76
CA ARG A 343 -1.89 6.75 20.63
C ARG A 343 -1.13 5.79 21.52
N GLN A 344 -0.12 5.16 20.92
CA GLN A 344 0.95 4.50 21.66
C GLN A 344 2.27 4.71 20.94
N ALA A 345 3.37 4.70 21.70
CA ALA A 345 4.71 4.78 21.14
C ALA A 345 5.63 3.95 22.02
N PHE A 346 6.51 3.19 21.40
CA PHE A 346 7.54 2.44 22.11
C PHE A 346 8.76 2.23 21.21
N TRP A 347 9.89 1.93 21.85
CA TRP A 347 11.11 1.58 21.18
C TRP A 347 11.28 0.08 21.14
N TYR A 348 11.68 -0.41 19.97
CA TYR A 348 12.11 -1.79 19.79
C TYR A 348 13.58 -1.80 19.41
N GLU A 349 14.39 -2.53 20.16
CA GLU A 349 15.80 -2.75 19.88
C GLU A 349 16.01 -4.20 19.47
N GLY A 350 16.23 -4.42 18.17
CA GLY A 350 16.42 -5.74 17.60
C GLY A 350 17.07 -5.64 16.22
N TYR A 351 17.67 -6.72 15.75
CA TYR A 351 18.38 -6.79 14.47
C TYR A 351 19.45 -5.71 14.28
N GLY A 352 20.07 -5.24 15.38
CA GLY A 352 21.04 -4.16 15.36
C GLY A 352 20.46 -2.74 15.16
N GLN A 353 19.14 -2.62 15.21
CA GLN A 353 18.37 -1.39 15.01
C GLN A 353 17.71 -0.95 16.31
N LYS A 354 17.47 0.36 16.39
CA LYS A 354 16.56 0.93 17.38
C LYS A 354 15.46 1.66 16.63
N THR A 355 14.31 1.03 16.50
CA THR A 355 13.15 1.54 15.76
C THR A 355 12.08 2.01 16.72
N ARG A 356 11.54 3.18 16.47
CA ARG A 356 10.36 3.69 17.16
C ARG A 356 9.10 3.27 16.40
N PHE A 357 8.20 2.58 17.09
CA PHE A 357 6.88 2.22 16.61
C PHE A 357 5.86 3.18 17.20
N GLU A 358 5.20 3.93 16.35
CA GLU A 358 4.19 4.89 16.77
C GLU A 358 2.86 4.64 16.07
N GLN A 359 1.83 4.50 16.87
CA GLN A 359 0.46 4.48 16.45
C GLN A 359 -0.18 5.82 16.78
N THR A 360 -0.93 6.40 15.84
CA THR A 360 -1.64 7.66 16.06
C THR A 360 -3.11 7.42 16.42
N ALA A 361 -3.76 8.46 16.96
CA ALA A 361 -5.19 8.46 17.21
C ALA A 361 -5.97 8.59 15.89
N ALA A 362 -7.26 8.26 15.94
CA ALA A 362 -8.15 8.35 14.80
C ALA A 362 -8.56 9.81 14.50
N VAL A 363 -8.70 10.12 13.21
CA VAL A 363 -9.31 11.38 12.74
C VAL A 363 -10.83 11.31 12.86
N VAL A 364 -11.45 10.13 12.73
CA VAL A 364 -12.92 9.95 12.70
C VAL A 364 -13.61 10.47 13.96
N GLY A 365 -12.98 10.43 15.10
CA GLY A 365 -13.56 10.90 16.36
C GLY A 365 -12.87 10.36 17.57
N GLU A 366 -13.36 10.78 18.73
CA GLU A 366 -12.95 10.16 19.99
C GLU A 366 -13.34 8.69 19.97
N GLY A 367 -12.38 7.84 20.27
CA GLY A 367 -12.57 6.42 20.54
C GLY A 367 -12.61 6.18 22.04
N GLY A 368 -12.83 4.95 22.45
CA GLY A 368 -12.74 4.53 23.83
C GLY A 368 -13.71 3.41 24.17
N GLU A 369 -13.49 2.79 25.29
CA GLU A 369 -14.35 1.76 25.84
C GLU A 369 -14.63 2.05 27.31
N GLY A 370 -15.90 1.96 27.71
CA GLY A 370 -16.33 2.31 29.07
C GLY A 370 -16.01 3.77 29.41
N ASP A 371 -15.30 3.99 30.51
CA ASP A 371 -14.89 5.32 30.97
C ASP A 371 -13.58 5.84 30.35
N ILE A 372 -12.94 5.04 29.48
CA ILE A 372 -11.69 5.40 28.83
C ILE A 372 -11.99 6.17 27.54
N ILE A 373 -11.66 7.47 27.52
CA ILE A 373 -11.81 8.32 26.34
C ILE A 373 -10.45 8.44 25.64
N MET A 374 -10.43 8.05 24.38
CA MET A 374 -9.26 8.17 23.50
C MET A 374 -9.45 9.38 22.58
N PRO A 375 -8.66 10.46 22.76
CA PRO A 375 -8.88 11.69 22.02
C PRO A 375 -8.57 11.52 20.53
N SER A 376 -9.43 12.07 19.68
CA SER A 376 -9.19 12.22 18.25
C SER A 376 -8.04 13.17 17.97
N GLY A 377 -7.24 12.90 16.93
CA GLY A 377 -6.15 13.79 16.59
C GLY A 377 -5.20 13.24 15.54
N VAL A 378 -4.10 13.97 15.35
CA VAL A 378 -3.02 13.64 14.43
C VAL A 378 -1.67 13.85 15.13
N THR A 379 -0.61 13.30 14.56
CA THR A 379 0.74 13.49 15.10
C THR A 379 1.61 14.24 14.10
N LEU A 380 2.24 15.33 14.54
CA LEU A 380 3.17 16.14 13.76
C LEU A 380 4.61 15.72 14.05
N TYR A 381 5.39 15.53 13.00
CA TYR A 381 6.83 15.27 13.05
C TYR A 381 7.59 16.34 12.30
N THR A 382 8.81 16.61 12.75
CA THR A 382 9.79 17.43 12.04
C THR A 382 11.00 16.56 11.71
N VAL A 383 11.49 16.68 10.49
CA VAL A 383 12.73 16.05 10.04
C VAL A 383 13.76 17.13 9.76
N LYS A 384 14.96 16.97 10.28
CA LYS A 384 16.07 17.88 10.04
C LYS A 384 17.34 17.09 9.77
N ASN A 385 17.90 17.23 8.57
CA ASN A 385 19.08 16.48 8.14
C ASN A 385 18.94 14.96 8.37
N GLY A 386 17.78 14.41 8.07
CA GLY A 386 17.46 12.99 8.26
C GLY A 386 17.16 12.56 9.71
N VAL A 387 17.25 13.46 10.69
CA VAL A 387 16.87 13.18 12.08
C VAL A 387 15.41 13.49 12.28
N ILE A 388 14.66 12.50 12.77
CA ILE A 388 13.21 12.58 12.96
C ILE A 388 12.91 12.92 14.42
N SER A 389 12.09 13.95 14.65
CA SER A 389 11.66 14.35 16.00
C SER A 389 10.77 13.29 16.67
N GLU A 390 10.53 13.44 17.95
CA GLU A 390 9.38 12.80 18.59
C GLU A 390 8.08 13.38 18.04
N GLY A 391 7.04 12.52 17.98
CA GLY A 391 5.74 12.92 17.48
C GLY A 391 5.01 13.87 18.44
N LYS A 392 4.66 15.07 17.96
CA LYS A 392 3.80 16.01 18.70
C LYS A 392 2.35 15.77 18.38
N PHE A 393 1.58 15.30 19.35
CA PHE A 393 0.14 15.10 19.18
C PHE A 393 -0.60 16.45 19.08
N ILE A 394 -1.51 16.53 18.13
CA ILE A 394 -2.43 17.66 17.95
C ILE A 394 -3.84 17.10 17.96
N LYS A 395 -4.62 17.49 18.99
CA LYS A 395 -5.99 17.03 19.18
C LYS A 395 -6.92 17.67 18.14
N LEU A 396 -7.82 16.88 17.58
CA LEU A 396 -8.97 17.41 16.85
C LEU A 396 -10.08 17.70 17.85
N ASP A 397 -10.24 18.97 18.22
CA ASP A 397 -11.30 19.37 19.13
C ASP A 397 -12.70 19.12 18.52
N LYS A 398 -13.68 18.92 19.41
CA LYS A 398 -15.09 18.68 19.04
C LYS A 398 -15.70 19.79 18.21
#